data_6333bcb7b716052323f7a6043e879d0a
#
_entry.id   6333bcb7b716052323f7a6043e879d0a
#
_cell.length_a   1.000
_cell.length_b   1.000
_cell.length_c   1.000
_cell.angle_alpha   90.00
_cell.angle_beta   90.00
_cell.angle_gamma   90.00
#
_symmetry.space_group_name_H-M   'P 1'
#
loop_
_entity.id
_entity.type
_entity.pdbx_description
1 polymer ?
#
loop_
_entity_poly.entity_id
_entity_poly.type
_entity_poly.pdbx_seq_one_letter_code
_entity_poly.pdbx_strand_id
1 'polypeptide(L)'
;MLKPLAKYLLKQHLKNHPRRPSLVHGDLIDSMAVVGMADDDQSFGVVSEYVKELRRRGIKTVDFYVGFKSKKLFEDYKGSLKDHPFHSSSFSWMGNIDSTDLDSLESTAYDILIDLSQGSVMEADVILAKSKAKWKAGSKNSDRAFLLDFMIDMKEDGDIRN
;
A
#
# COMPACT_ATOMS: atom_id res chain seq x y z
N MET A 1 -9.07 7.82 -18.46
CA MET A 1 -10.40 7.23 -18.69
C MET A 1 -10.55 5.74 -18.31
N LEU A 2 -9.51 5.11 -17.86
CA LEU A 2 -9.59 3.71 -17.38
C LEU A 2 -10.01 3.58 -15.90
N LYS A 3 -10.02 4.68 -15.14
CA LYS A 3 -10.32 4.68 -13.70
C LYS A 3 -11.69 4.10 -13.29
N PRO A 4 -12.80 4.39 -13.98
CA PRO A 4 -14.10 3.83 -13.57
C PRO A 4 -14.19 2.31 -13.77
N LEU A 5 -13.66 1.81 -14.86
CA LEU A 5 -13.64 0.37 -15.15
C LEU A 5 -12.74 -0.38 -14.17
N ALA A 6 -11.54 0.14 -13.92
CA ALA A 6 -10.62 -0.44 -12.96
C ALA A 6 -11.24 -0.48 -11.55
N LYS A 7 -11.86 0.62 -11.11
CA LYS A 7 -12.59 0.67 -9.83
C LYS A 7 -13.72 -0.37 -9.77
N TYR A 8 -14.46 -0.53 -10.86
CA TYR A 8 -15.49 -1.55 -10.94
C TYR A 8 -14.91 -2.96 -10.81
N LEU A 9 -13.84 -3.28 -11.54
CA LEU A 9 -13.17 -4.58 -11.47
C LEU A 9 -12.63 -4.89 -10.09
N LEU A 10 -12.03 -3.88 -9.41
CA LEU A 10 -11.56 -4.04 -8.03
C LEU A 10 -12.72 -4.31 -7.06
N LYS A 11 -13.84 -3.64 -7.21
CA LYS A 11 -15.05 -3.91 -6.41
C LYS A 11 -15.59 -5.32 -6.64
N GLN A 12 -15.60 -5.78 -7.90
CA GLN A 12 -15.98 -7.16 -8.21
C GLN A 12 -15.00 -8.17 -7.62
N HIS A 13 -13.70 -7.90 -7.69
CA HIS A 13 -12.70 -8.75 -7.07
C HIS A 13 -12.95 -8.91 -5.56
N LEU A 14 -13.17 -7.82 -4.84
CA LEU A 14 -13.45 -7.84 -3.40
C LEU A 14 -14.76 -8.56 -3.07
N LYS A 15 -15.78 -8.43 -3.90
CA LYS A 15 -17.05 -9.15 -3.75
C LYS A 15 -16.87 -10.66 -3.90
N ASN A 16 -16.04 -11.07 -4.85
CA ASN A 16 -15.79 -12.49 -5.14
C ASN A 16 -14.79 -13.13 -4.15
N HIS A 17 -14.00 -12.31 -3.47
CA HIS A 17 -13.03 -12.74 -2.47
C HIS A 17 -13.30 -12.01 -1.15
N PRO A 18 -14.40 -12.34 -0.46
CA PRO A 18 -14.78 -11.65 0.77
C PRO A 18 -13.71 -11.88 1.83
N ARG A 19 -13.28 -10.79 2.43
CA ARG A 19 -12.32 -10.76 3.52
C ARG A 19 -13.05 -10.47 4.83
N ARG A 20 -12.70 -11.18 5.88
CA ARG A 20 -13.17 -10.86 7.23
C ARG A 20 -12.04 -10.14 7.97
N PRO A 21 -12.12 -8.82 8.16
CA PRO A 21 -11.15 -8.12 8.98
C PRO A 21 -11.14 -8.71 10.38
N SER A 22 -9.96 -9.00 10.90
CA SER A 22 -9.82 -9.47 12.28
C SER A 22 -8.93 -8.50 13.04
N LEU A 23 -9.41 -7.98 14.16
CA LEU A 23 -8.62 -7.16 15.07
C LEU A 23 -7.45 -7.98 15.59
N VAL A 24 -6.25 -7.50 15.30
CA VAL A 24 -5.02 -8.02 15.90
C VAL A 24 -4.63 -7.04 17.00
N HIS A 25 -4.45 -7.57 18.22
CA HIS A 25 -3.94 -6.74 19.31
C HIS A 25 -2.54 -6.24 18.96
N GLY A 26 -2.26 -4.96 19.24
CA GLY A 26 -1.01 -4.31 18.83
C GLY A 26 0.26 -5.06 19.19
N ASP A 27 0.27 -5.74 20.36
CA ASP A 27 1.40 -6.55 20.81
C ASP A 27 1.57 -7.88 20.06
N LEU A 28 0.58 -8.25 19.23
CA LEU A 28 0.57 -9.49 18.44
C LEU A 28 0.81 -9.24 16.96
N ILE A 29 1.18 -8.04 16.58
CA ILE A 29 1.52 -7.71 15.19
C ILE A 29 2.92 -8.23 14.89
N ASP A 30 3.00 -9.27 14.07
CA ASP A 30 4.25 -9.89 13.63
C ASP A 30 4.64 -9.51 12.21
N SER A 31 3.66 -9.16 11.37
CA SER A 31 3.88 -8.87 9.95
C SER A 31 3.11 -7.65 9.48
N MET A 32 3.81 -6.76 8.81
CA MET A 32 3.24 -5.54 8.24
C MET A 32 3.65 -5.39 6.77
N ALA A 33 2.74 -4.84 5.99
CA ALA A 33 3.06 -4.28 4.68
C ALA A 33 2.81 -2.77 4.70
N VAL A 34 3.71 -2.02 4.10
CA VAL A 34 3.57 -0.58 3.92
C VAL A 34 3.57 -0.29 2.43
N VAL A 35 2.61 0.48 1.96
CA VAL A 35 2.53 0.96 0.58
C VAL A 35 2.83 2.44 0.57
N GLY A 36 3.72 2.89 -0.31
CA GLY A 36 4.05 4.29 -0.47
C GLY A 36 4.47 4.61 -1.90
N MET A 37 4.27 5.86 -2.32
CA MET A 37 4.73 6.36 -3.62
C MET A 37 6.00 7.18 -3.45
N ALA A 38 7.01 6.89 -4.25
CA ALA A 38 8.26 7.63 -4.31
C ALA A 38 8.25 8.59 -5.51
N ASP A 39 7.42 9.63 -5.42
CA ASP A 39 7.26 10.61 -6.50
C ASP A 39 8.44 11.60 -6.56
N ASP A 40 9.06 11.85 -5.44
CA ASP A 40 10.25 12.69 -5.27
C ASP A 40 11.09 12.19 -4.08
N ASP A 41 12.32 12.68 -3.98
CA ASP A 41 13.26 12.28 -2.93
C ASP A 41 12.75 12.60 -1.51
N GLN A 42 11.98 13.67 -1.34
CA GLN A 42 11.44 14.07 -0.06
C GLN A 42 10.34 13.11 0.40
N SER A 43 9.36 12.83 -0.46
CA SER A 43 8.28 11.87 -0.18
C SER A 43 8.85 10.49 0.12
N PHE A 44 9.80 10.04 -0.69
CA PHE A 44 10.48 8.77 -0.49
C PHE A 44 11.22 8.71 0.84
N GLY A 45 11.92 9.81 1.20
CA GLY A 45 12.65 9.91 2.46
C GLY A 45 11.74 9.71 3.67
N VAL A 46 10.60 10.38 3.69
CA VAL A 46 9.62 10.28 4.80
C VAL A 46 9.08 8.86 4.94
N VAL A 47 8.62 8.25 3.86
CA VAL A 47 8.07 6.88 3.90
C VAL A 47 9.14 5.86 4.23
N SER A 48 10.33 6.00 3.67
CA SER A 48 11.48 5.12 3.95
C SER A 48 11.91 5.16 5.42
N GLU A 49 11.96 6.34 6.04
CA GLU A 49 12.26 6.47 7.47
C GLU A 49 11.17 5.85 8.34
N TYR A 50 9.91 6.00 7.98
CA TYR A 50 8.82 5.33 8.67
C TYR A 50 8.95 3.81 8.63
N VAL A 51 9.26 3.24 7.48
CA VAL A 51 9.49 1.79 7.32
C VAL A 51 10.68 1.33 8.16
N LYS A 52 11.79 2.08 8.16
CA LYS A 52 12.95 1.77 9.00
C LYS A 52 12.60 1.77 10.48
N GLU A 53 11.81 2.74 10.93
CA GLU A 53 11.36 2.82 12.33
C GLU A 53 10.50 1.61 12.71
N LEU A 54 9.58 1.19 11.86
CA LEU A 54 8.79 -0.02 12.09
C LEU A 54 9.68 -1.26 12.22
N ARG A 55 10.70 -1.39 11.37
CA ARG A 55 11.67 -2.49 11.43
C ARG A 55 12.49 -2.46 12.73
N ARG A 56 12.81 -1.28 13.26
CA ARG A 56 13.52 -1.14 14.54
C ARG A 56 12.67 -1.53 15.75
N ARG A 57 11.35 -1.42 15.65
CA ARG A 57 10.41 -1.73 16.76
C ARG A 57 10.22 -3.22 17.00
N GLY A 58 10.92 -4.07 16.28
CA GLY A 58 10.91 -5.52 16.53
C GLY A 58 9.76 -6.28 15.88
N ILE A 59 9.05 -5.66 14.92
CA ILE A 59 8.10 -6.37 14.07
C ILE A 59 8.89 -7.34 13.19
N LYS A 60 8.55 -8.62 13.20
CA LYS A 60 9.34 -9.68 12.54
C LYS A 60 9.47 -9.47 11.04
N THR A 61 8.39 -9.01 10.40
CA THR A 61 8.36 -8.77 8.96
C THR A 61 7.72 -7.42 8.67
N VAL A 62 8.46 -6.55 8.00
CA VAL A 62 7.95 -5.29 7.45
C VAL A 62 8.35 -5.22 5.98
N ASP A 63 7.42 -5.53 5.10
CA ASP A 63 7.59 -5.43 3.65
C ASP A 63 7.17 -4.05 3.16
N PHE A 64 7.95 -3.47 2.26
CA PHE A 64 7.71 -2.15 1.70
C PHE A 64 7.40 -2.23 0.21
N TYR A 65 6.16 -1.94 -0.14
CA TYR A 65 5.69 -1.81 -1.52
C TYR A 65 5.87 -0.36 -1.97
N VAL A 66 6.92 -0.10 -2.72
CA VAL A 66 7.34 1.24 -3.12
C VAL A 66 7.00 1.51 -4.58
N GLY A 67 6.11 2.46 -4.81
CA GLY A 67 5.63 2.84 -6.15
C GLY A 67 6.40 4.00 -6.76
N PHE A 68 6.61 3.92 -8.06
CA PHE A 68 7.27 4.94 -8.85
C PHE A 68 6.40 5.36 -10.03
N LYS A 69 6.22 6.65 -10.23
CA LYS A 69 5.63 7.19 -11.47
C LYS A 69 6.63 7.19 -12.62
N SER A 70 7.90 7.43 -12.30
CA SER A 70 8.98 7.40 -13.29
C SER A 70 9.48 5.98 -13.51
N LYS A 71 9.44 5.51 -14.76
CA LYS A 71 10.00 4.22 -15.14
C LYS A 71 11.49 4.14 -14.86
N LYS A 72 12.23 5.22 -15.10
CA LYS A 72 13.67 5.30 -14.84
C LYS A 72 13.97 5.10 -13.36
N LEU A 73 13.26 5.79 -12.45
CA LEU A 73 13.46 5.63 -11.01
C LEU A 73 13.12 4.22 -10.55
N PHE A 74 12.09 3.61 -11.14
CA PHE A 74 11.74 2.22 -10.88
C PHE A 74 12.85 1.26 -11.30
N GLU A 75 13.40 1.41 -12.50
CA GLU A 75 14.47 0.55 -13.03
C GLU A 75 15.80 0.74 -12.26
N ASP A 76 16.09 1.95 -11.80
CA ASP A 76 17.31 2.30 -11.07
C ASP A 76 17.22 1.96 -9.56
N TYR A 77 16.03 1.62 -9.06
CA TYR A 77 15.82 1.38 -7.63
C TYR A 77 16.53 0.13 -7.13
N LYS A 78 17.32 0.31 -6.09
CA LYS A 78 18.02 -0.76 -5.38
C LYS A 78 17.66 -0.70 -3.90
N GLY A 79 16.67 -1.46 -3.51
CA GLY A 79 16.23 -1.60 -2.13
C GLY A 79 16.75 -2.84 -1.45
N SER A 80 16.23 -3.11 -0.26
CA SER A 80 16.47 -4.35 0.48
C SER A 80 15.61 -5.49 -0.10
N LEU A 81 15.88 -6.74 0.33
CA LEU A 81 15.07 -7.90 -0.06
C LEU A 81 13.61 -7.82 0.38
N LYS A 82 13.28 -6.92 1.30
CA LYS A 82 11.92 -6.66 1.78
C LYS A 82 11.27 -5.45 1.13
N ASP A 83 11.91 -4.89 0.13
CA ASP A 83 11.35 -3.81 -0.68
C ASP A 83 10.83 -4.40 -1.99
N HIS A 84 9.59 -4.07 -2.32
CA HIS A 84 8.87 -4.55 -3.49
C HIS A 84 8.53 -3.36 -4.38
N PRO A 85 9.43 -2.99 -5.31
CA PRO A 85 9.20 -1.84 -6.17
C PRO A 85 8.10 -2.14 -7.18
N PHE A 86 7.29 -1.14 -7.49
CA PHE A 86 6.28 -1.22 -8.54
C PHE A 86 6.16 0.07 -9.34
N HIS A 87 5.69 -0.09 -10.55
CA HIS A 87 5.38 0.98 -11.51
C HIS A 87 4.10 0.57 -12.26
N SER A 88 3.50 1.47 -13.03
CA SER A 88 2.32 1.13 -13.83
C SER A 88 2.51 -0.12 -14.72
N SER A 89 3.74 -0.36 -15.21
CA SER A 89 4.09 -1.56 -15.98
C SER A 89 4.07 -2.88 -15.20
N SER A 90 3.98 -2.82 -13.88
CA SER A 90 3.84 -4.01 -13.01
C SER A 90 2.41 -4.57 -13.00
N PHE A 91 1.49 -3.92 -13.68
CA PHE A 91 0.07 -4.25 -13.70
C PHE A 91 -0.46 -4.29 -15.12
N SER A 92 -1.37 -5.23 -15.38
CA SER A 92 -2.14 -5.21 -16.62
C SER A 92 -3.19 -4.08 -16.59
N TRP A 93 -3.72 -3.72 -17.76
CA TRP A 93 -4.80 -2.74 -17.86
C TRP A 93 -6.10 -3.16 -17.13
N MET A 94 -6.25 -4.46 -16.85
CA MET A 94 -7.37 -5.02 -16.07
C MET A 94 -7.10 -5.03 -14.55
N GLY A 95 -5.94 -4.53 -14.10
CA GLY A 95 -5.57 -4.51 -12.69
C GLY A 95 -5.07 -5.87 -12.15
N ASN A 96 -4.59 -6.75 -13.02
CA ASN A 96 -3.85 -7.94 -12.59
C ASN A 96 -2.40 -7.58 -12.34
N ILE A 97 -1.78 -8.28 -11.40
CA ILE A 97 -0.35 -8.12 -11.10
C ILE A 97 0.44 -8.98 -12.08
N ASP A 98 1.35 -8.35 -12.81
CA ASP A 98 2.20 -8.99 -13.81
C ASP A 98 3.70 -8.89 -13.43
N SER A 99 4.00 -8.76 -12.14
CA SER A 99 5.36 -8.61 -11.62
C SER A 99 5.65 -9.59 -10.51
N THR A 100 6.77 -10.31 -10.62
CA THR A 100 7.25 -11.22 -9.57
C THR A 100 7.67 -10.49 -8.29
N ASP A 101 8.03 -9.21 -8.36
CA ASP A 101 8.33 -8.38 -7.20
C ASP A 101 7.12 -8.22 -6.26
N LEU A 102 5.92 -8.46 -6.76
CA LEU A 102 4.67 -8.37 -6.01
C LEU A 102 4.06 -9.73 -5.62
N ASP A 103 4.74 -10.84 -5.88
CA ASP A 103 4.24 -12.19 -5.58
C ASP A 103 3.94 -12.39 -4.09
N SER A 104 4.72 -11.76 -3.21
CA SER A 104 4.51 -11.82 -1.77
C SER A 104 3.18 -11.20 -1.33
N LEU A 105 2.63 -10.25 -2.09
CA LEU A 105 1.38 -9.57 -1.75
C LEU A 105 0.19 -10.53 -1.69
N GLU A 106 0.08 -11.42 -2.67
CA GLU A 106 -1.03 -12.38 -2.76
C GLU A 106 -0.78 -13.66 -1.94
N SER A 107 0.49 -13.97 -1.64
CA SER A 107 0.86 -15.17 -0.89
C SER A 107 0.97 -14.95 0.63
N THR A 108 1.14 -13.69 1.08
CA THR A 108 1.34 -13.37 2.49
C THR A 108 0.09 -12.74 3.11
N ALA A 109 -0.42 -13.34 4.18
CA ALA A 109 -1.49 -12.76 5.00
C ALA A 109 -0.88 -11.86 6.07
N TYR A 110 -0.52 -10.63 5.71
CA TYR A 110 -0.02 -9.64 6.67
C TYR A 110 -1.05 -9.38 7.78
N ASP A 111 -0.57 -9.12 8.99
CA ASP A 111 -1.47 -8.68 10.08
C ASP A 111 -2.05 -7.31 9.77
N ILE A 112 -1.22 -6.38 9.27
CA ILE A 112 -1.64 -5.04 8.87
C ILE A 112 -0.99 -4.66 7.54
N LEU A 113 -1.76 -4.00 6.69
CA LEU A 113 -1.26 -3.23 5.55
C LEU A 113 -1.60 -1.76 5.78
N ILE A 114 -0.59 -0.89 5.70
CA ILE A 114 -0.73 0.56 5.83
C ILE A 114 -0.45 1.21 4.49
N ASP A 115 -1.40 1.98 4.00
CA ASP A 115 -1.24 2.78 2.79
C ASP A 115 -0.89 4.22 3.14
N LEU A 116 0.31 4.62 2.76
CA LEU A 116 0.84 5.98 2.89
C LEU A 116 0.84 6.74 1.56
N SER A 117 0.28 6.15 0.50
CA SER A 117 0.10 6.86 -0.76
C SER A 117 -0.91 8.00 -0.59
N GLN A 118 -0.59 9.16 -1.13
CA GLN A 118 -1.49 10.31 -1.10
C GLN A 118 -2.37 10.33 -2.35
N GLY A 119 -3.66 10.59 -2.14
CA GLY A 119 -4.62 10.66 -3.22
C GLY A 119 -5.05 9.27 -3.75
N SER A 120 -5.66 9.28 -4.92
CA SER A 120 -6.09 8.06 -5.61
C SER A 120 -5.03 7.65 -6.62
N VAL A 121 -4.23 6.65 -6.27
CA VAL A 121 -3.24 6.03 -7.12
C VAL A 121 -3.73 4.64 -7.47
N MET A 122 -3.98 4.39 -8.75
CA MET A 122 -4.59 3.13 -9.20
C MET A 122 -3.75 1.91 -8.81
N GLU A 123 -2.43 2.00 -8.95
CA GLU A 123 -1.50 0.92 -8.62
C GLU A 123 -1.57 0.57 -7.12
N ALA A 124 -1.63 1.57 -6.25
CA ALA A 124 -1.82 1.37 -4.81
C ALA A 124 -3.21 0.76 -4.50
N ASP A 125 -4.24 1.15 -5.23
CA ASP A 125 -5.59 0.60 -5.09
C ASP A 125 -5.62 -0.90 -5.47
N VAL A 126 -4.91 -1.30 -6.51
CA VAL A 126 -4.75 -2.71 -6.88
C VAL A 126 -4.04 -3.49 -5.77
N ILE A 127 -2.95 -2.95 -5.24
CA ILE A 127 -2.22 -3.57 -4.12
C ILE A 127 -3.13 -3.75 -2.91
N LEU A 128 -3.87 -2.71 -2.53
CA LEU A 128 -4.83 -2.79 -1.43
C LEU A 128 -5.91 -3.86 -1.66
N ALA A 129 -6.47 -3.91 -2.87
CA ALA A 129 -7.52 -4.87 -3.20
C ALA A 129 -7.03 -6.32 -3.23
N LYS A 130 -5.84 -6.57 -3.77
CA LYS A 130 -5.25 -7.91 -3.92
C LYS A 130 -4.62 -8.46 -2.66
N SER A 131 -4.20 -7.59 -1.74
CA SER A 131 -3.58 -8.01 -0.48
C SER A 131 -4.53 -8.85 0.37
N LYS A 132 -3.98 -9.91 0.97
CA LYS A 132 -4.65 -10.75 1.97
C LYS A 132 -4.44 -10.25 3.40
N ALA A 133 -4.01 -9.00 3.60
CA ALA A 133 -3.83 -8.44 4.93
C ALA A 133 -5.11 -8.55 5.75
N LYS A 134 -4.97 -8.89 7.02
CA LYS A 134 -6.10 -8.99 7.98
C LYS A 134 -6.74 -7.63 8.22
N TRP A 135 -5.91 -6.59 8.27
CA TRP A 135 -6.32 -5.19 8.40
C TRP A 135 -5.67 -4.30 7.38
N LYS A 136 -6.44 -3.34 6.87
CA LYS A 136 -5.98 -2.35 5.91
C LYS A 136 -6.30 -0.95 6.41
N ALA A 137 -5.27 -0.15 6.62
CA ALA A 137 -5.38 1.23 7.09
C ALA A 137 -4.80 2.20 6.06
N GLY A 138 -5.32 3.41 6.02
CA GLY A 138 -4.81 4.46 5.14
C GLY A 138 -5.46 5.81 5.41
N SER A 139 -5.10 6.82 4.63
CA SER A 139 -5.68 8.15 4.74
C SER A 139 -7.15 8.15 4.32
N LYS A 140 -7.94 8.99 5.00
CA LYS A 140 -9.36 9.14 4.70
C LYS A 140 -9.56 9.69 3.30
N ASN A 141 -10.20 8.88 2.46
CA ASN A 141 -10.62 9.26 1.12
C ASN A 141 -11.90 8.49 0.79
N SER A 142 -12.98 9.22 0.55
CA SER A 142 -14.31 8.63 0.28
C SER A 142 -14.31 7.70 -0.93
N ASP A 143 -13.50 7.99 -1.95
CA ASP A 143 -13.41 7.17 -3.16
C ASP A 143 -12.73 5.84 -2.95
N ARG A 144 -11.93 5.70 -1.88
CA ARG A 144 -11.16 4.51 -1.52
C ARG A 144 -11.67 3.81 -0.26
N ALA A 145 -12.75 4.30 0.33
CA ALA A 145 -13.30 3.76 1.57
C ALA A 145 -13.62 2.24 1.49
N PHE A 146 -13.96 1.75 0.31
CA PHE A 146 -14.24 0.32 0.08
C PHE A 146 -12.99 -0.58 0.15
N LEU A 147 -11.78 0.00 0.13
CA LEU A 147 -10.50 -0.73 0.20
C LEU A 147 -9.94 -0.82 1.62
N LEU A 148 -10.40 0.04 2.53
CA LEU A 148 -9.81 0.24 3.84
C LEU A 148 -10.76 -0.18 4.96
N ASP A 149 -10.22 -0.76 6.02
CA ASP A 149 -10.95 -1.08 7.26
C ASP A 149 -10.89 0.08 8.25
N PHE A 150 -9.77 0.83 8.21
CA PHE A 150 -9.53 1.96 9.07
C PHE A 150 -8.99 3.14 8.26
N MET A 151 -9.61 4.30 8.45
CA MET A 151 -9.21 5.53 7.78
C MET A 151 -8.78 6.57 8.79
N ILE A 152 -7.59 7.13 8.58
CA ILE A 152 -7.03 8.21 9.38
C ILE A 152 -7.35 9.51 8.67
N ASP A 153 -8.02 10.42 9.35
CA ASP A 153 -8.23 11.79 8.88
C ASP A 153 -6.94 12.58 9.11
N MET A 154 -6.12 12.65 8.08
CA MET A 154 -4.93 13.49 8.07
C MET A 154 -5.42 14.92 7.85
N LYS A 155 -5.69 15.66 8.93
CA LYS A 155 -5.86 17.10 8.81
C LYS A 155 -4.58 17.67 8.24
N GLU A 156 -4.69 18.38 7.12
CA GLU A 156 -3.61 19.25 6.70
C GLU A 156 -3.32 20.17 7.90
N ASP A 157 -2.12 20.14 8.43
CA ASP A 157 -1.67 21.05 9.47
C ASP A 157 -1.66 22.47 8.90
N GLY A 158 -2.82 23.06 8.82
CA GLY A 158 -3.03 24.47 8.73
C GLY A 158 -2.95 25.05 10.14
N ASP A 159 -1.79 25.63 10.45
CA ASP A 159 -1.61 26.56 11.53
C ASP A 159 -1.65 26.01 12.97
N ILE A 160 -0.52 25.46 13.41
CA ILE A 160 -0.15 25.55 14.82
C ILE A 160 0.59 26.90 15.01
N ARG A 161 -0.19 27.99 14.99
CA ARG A 161 0.18 29.25 15.63
C ARG A 161 -0.83 29.54 16.71
N ASN A 162 -0.52 29.13 17.93
CA ASN A 162 -0.76 29.86 19.16
C ASN A 162 0.11 29.27 20.26
#